data_848896fd476aabda8d8d104256784737
#
_entry.id   848896fd476aabda8d8d104256784737
#
_cell.length_a   1.000
_cell.length_b   1.000
_cell.length_c   1.000
_cell.angle_alpha   90.00
_cell.angle_beta   90.00
_cell.angle_gamma   90.00
#
_symmetry.space_group_name_H-M   'P 1'
#
loop_
_entity.id
_entity.type
_entity.pdbx_description
1 polymer ?
#
loop_
_entity_poly.entity_id
_entity_poly.type
_entity_poly.pdbx_seq_one_letter_code
_entity_poly.pdbx_strand_id
1 'polypeptide(L)'
;MKQNKAVSVVMCTYNGASRHLREQLDSIFSQTVLPGEIVVQDDGSTDDTMAVLNEYARKAPEGVDVRIFQNTAQQGINRNFFSAMHRSVGELIAVCDQDDIWLPTKLEEQAAAMADGVMMCVCRSEPFSDSGAEIRFDRRTPNCNLIRLFYASMMGHCQMLRRQLLDVIPTEQELPEIYRRTCYDVMTATAAAALDSIVLIDRLLVKQRRYEQAATYVRVDHHRVRRADNALYMIWYGVCNYRRVKPWMNAHFAARRDFLEWVWRKSMAAHCEAPGSMPTADNRIFADGIRLLHNECRRGLTALLGIERYYIKYRHTLFYTREKDPVALLRAMVHPFMQIYNYRYLAQRQ
;
A
#
# COMPACT_ATOMS: atom_id res chain seq x y z
N MET A 1 19.03 -24.72 -1.98
CA MET A 1 18.34 -23.56 -2.62
C MET A 1 19.18 -22.31 -2.37
N LYS A 2 19.12 -21.31 -3.26
CA LYS A 2 19.76 -20.00 -2.99
C LYS A 2 19.02 -19.31 -1.86
N GLN A 3 19.73 -18.54 -1.01
CA GLN A 3 19.18 -17.80 0.10
C GLN A 3 19.69 -16.35 0.08
N ASN A 4 18.82 -15.41 0.40
CA ASN A 4 19.19 -14.02 0.64
C ASN A 4 18.94 -13.67 2.11
N LYS A 5 19.98 -13.74 2.92
CA LYS A 5 19.91 -13.45 4.37
C LYS A 5 19.52 -12.02 4.71
N ALA A 6 19.64 -11.10 3.74
CA ALA A 6 19.23 -9.71 3.93
C ALA A 6 17.70 -9.52 3.83
N VAL A 7 16.94 -10.54 3.37
CA VAL A 7 15.49 -10.45 3.19
C VAL A 7 14.77 -11.06 4.38
N SER A 8 13.91 -10.28 5.02
CA SER A 8 12.87 -10.72 5.96
C SER A 8 11.52 -10.72 5.26
N VAL A 9 10.78 -11.84 5.36
CA VAL A 9 9.34 -11.86 5.04
C VAL A 9 8.57 -11.50 6.30
N VAL A 10 7.69 -10.50 6.23
CA VAL A 10 6.82 -10.09 7.32
C VAL A 10 5.38 -10.46 6.98
N MET A 11 4.79 -11.34 7.78
CA MET A 11 3.42 -11.83 7.59
C MET A 11 2.56 -11.46 8.81
N CYS A 12 1.33 -11.02 8.56
CA CYS A 12 0.33 -10.85 9.61
C CYS A 12 -0.81 -11.84 9.41
N THR A 13 -1.25 -12.45 10.52
CA THR A 13 -2.31 -13.47 10.52
C THR A 13 -3.44 -13.12 11.47
N TYR A 14 -4.64 -13.53 11.12
CA TYR A 14 -5.82 -13.54 11.98
C TYR A 14 -6.84 -14.56 11.48
N ASN A 15 -7.09 -15.63 12.24
CA ASN A 15 -8.00 -16.73 11.92
C ASN A 15 -7.81 -17.26 10.48
N GLY A 16 -6.57 -17.61 10.15
CA GLY A 16 -6.15 -18.01 8.80
C GLY A 16 -6.12 -19.52 8.56
N ALA A 17 -6.22 -20.36 9.61
CA ALA A 17 -5.99 -21.81 9.53
C ALA A 17 -6.96 -22.54 8.59
N SER A 18 -8.23 -22.18 8.64
CA SER A 18 -9.30 -22.76 7.83
C SER A 18 -9.39 -22.17 6.42
N ARG A 19 -8.49 -21.23 6.08
CA ARG A 19 -8.48 -20.50 4.82
C ARG A 19 -7.29 -20.93 3.95
N HIS A 20 -6.39 -20.02 3.66
CA HIS A 20 -5.34 -20.23 2.64
C HIS A 20 -3.92 -20.09 3.18
N LEU A 21 -3.76 -20.03 4.50
CA LEU A 21 -2.46 -19.82 5.16
C LEU A 21 -1.40 -20.86 4.73
N ARG A 22 -1.80 -22.11 4.55
CA ARG A 22 -0.87 -23.17 4.11
C ARG A 22 -0.35 -22.92 2.69
N GLU A 23 -1.23 -22.55 1.75
CA GLU A 23 -0.84 -22.26 0.37
C GLU A 23 0.10 -21.03 0.30
N GLN A 24 -0.16 -20.02 1.11
CA GLN A 24 0.71 -18.86 1.19
C GLN A 24 2.09 -19.24 1.73
N LEU A 25 2.18 -20.01 2.81
CA LEU A 25 3.44 -20.46 3.39
C LEU A 25 4.21 -21.37 2.42
N ASP A 26 3.52 -22.29 1.73
CA ASP A 26 4.11 -23.14 0.68
C ASP A 26 4.70 -22.28 -0.45
N SER A 27 4.02 -21.21 -0.83
CA SER A 27 4.48 -20.32 -1.89
C SER A 27 5.76 -19.54 -1.50
N ILE A 28 5.94 -19.24 -0.20
CA ILE A 28 7.18 -18.64 0.33
C ILE A 28 8.31 -19.69 0.34
N PHE A 29 8.04 -20.91 0.79
CA PHE A 29 9.04 -21.98 0.83
C PHE A 29 9.45 -22.48 -0.58
N SER A 30 8.64 -22.17 -1.60
CA SER A 30 8.91 -22.51 -3.00
C SER A 30 9.61 -21.40 -3.79
N GLN A 31 10.07 -20.33 -3.14
CA GLN A 31 10.78 -19.27 -3.82
C GLN A 31 12.14 -19.74 -4.38
N THR A 32 12.53 -19.21 -5.55
CA THR A 32 13.86 -19.49 -6.16
C THR A 32 15.01 -19.02 -5.29
N VAL A 33 14.77 -17.94 -4.53
CA VAL A 33 15.68 -17.42 -3.52
C VAL A 33 14.91 -17.31 -2.21
N LEU A 34 15.31 -18.10 -1.21
CA LEU A 34 14.68 -18.11 0.10
C LEU A 34 15.06 -16.87 0.92
N PRO A 35 14.17 -16.39 1.81
CA PRO A 35 14.49 -15.30 2.75
C PRO A 35 15.45 -15.80 3.84
N GLY A 36 16.07 -14.86 4.57
CA GLY A 36 16.83 -15.17 5.79
C GLY A 36 15.93 -15.49 6.98
N GLU A 37 14.77 -14.82 7.03
CA GLU A 37 13.78 -15.05 8.08
C GLU A 37 12.34 -14.81 7.60
N ILE A 38 11.40 -15.40 8.35
CA ILE A 38 9.96 -15.11 8.25
C ILE A 38 9.50 -14.69 9.64
N VAL A 39 9.03 -13.45 9.78
CA VAL A 39 8.47 -12.93 11.00
C VAL A 39 6.96 -12.90 10.88
N VAL A 40 6.28 -13.70 11.68
CA VAL A 40 4.81 -13.76 11.71
C VAL A 40 4.31 -13.06 12.97
N GLN A 41 3.39 -12.13 12.79
CA GLN A 41 2.66 -11.48 13.87
C GLN A 41 1.18 -11.88 13.78
N ASP A 42 0.73 -12.69 14.69
CA ASP A 42 -0.67 -13.12 14.81
C ASP A 42 -1.47 -12.13 15.66
N ASP A 43 -2.64 -11.73 15.18
CA ASP A 43 -3.49 -10.71 15.82
C ASP A 43 -4.51 -11.30 16.80
N GLY A 44 -4.09 -12.35 17.55
CA GLY A 44 -4.93 -13.00 18.55
C GLY A 44 -5.90 -14.01 17.94
N SER A 45 -5.45 -14.85 17.00
CA SER A 45 -6.27 -15.92 16.42
C SER A 45 -6.80 -16.88 17.48
N THR A 46 -8.03 -17.33 17.27
CA THR A 46 -8.75 -18.28 18.13
C THR A 46 -9.00 -19.64 17.46
N ASP A 47 -8.63 -19.77 16.18
CA ASP A 47 -8.67 -21.01 15.42
C ASP A 47 -7.29 -21.71 15.44
N ASP A 48 -7.10 -22.73 14.60
CA ASP A 48 -5.85 -23.50 14.51
C ASP A 48 -4.68 -22.76 13.84
N THR A 49 -4.77 -21.42 13.63
CA THR A 49 -3.72 -20.62 12.99
C THR A 49 -2.35 -20.82 13.63
N MET A 50 -2.28 -20.77 14.96
CA MET A 50 -1.02 -20.97 15.69
C MET A 50 -0.46 -22.39 15.53
N ALA A 51 -1.33 -23.41 15.45
CA ALA A 51 -0.90 -24.78 15.20
C ALA A 51 -0.28 -24.93 13.80
N VAL A 52 -0.90 -24.32 12.77
CA VAL A 52 -0.37 -24.29 11.39
C VAL A 52 0.97 -23.58 11.34
N LEU A 53 1.09 -22.39 11.94
CA LEU A 53 2.33 -21.61 11.96
C LEU A 53 3.48 -22.40 12.63
N ASN A 54 3.23 -23.03 13.77
CA ASN A 54 4.22 -23.84 14.48
C ASN A 54 4.61 -25.10 13.68
N GLU A 55 3.69 -25.70 12.94
CA GLU A 55 3.99 -26.80 12.02
C GLU A 55 4.97 -26.33 10.93
N TYR A 56 4.72 -25.19 10.30
CA TYR A 56 5.57 -24.63 9.25
C TYR A 56 6.92 -24.15 9.77
N ALA A 57 6.98 -23.61 11.00
CA ALA A 57 8.27 -23.28 11.62
C ALA A 57 9.19 -24.51 11.76
N ARG A 58 8.63 -25.68 12.12
CA ARG A 58 9.40 -26.93 12.18
C ARG A 58 9.81 -27.49 10.81
N LYS A 59 9.07 -27.17 9.75
CA LYS A 59 9.31 -27.59 8.37
C LYS A 59 10.10 -26.57 7.55
N ALA A 60 10.51 -25.47 8.18
CA ALA A 60 11.21 -24.40 7.47
C ALA A 60 12.46 -24.96 6.74
N PRO A 61 12.72 -24.50 5.51
CA PRO A 61 13.94 -24.84 4.80
C PRO A 61 15.18 -24.48 5.63
N GLU A 62 16.25 -25.27 5.49
CA GLU A 62 17.51 -25.01 6.17
C GLU A 62 17.98 -23.56 5.94
N GLY A 63 18.33 -22.88 7.03
CA GLY A 63 18.80 -21.50 7.02
C GLY A 63 17.70 -20.43 7.08
N VAL A 64 16.42 -20.78 6.97
CA VAL A 64 15.29 -19.85 7.15
C VAL A 64 14.87 -19.85 8.61
N ASP A 65 15.02 -18.71 9.29
CA ASP A 65 14.53 -18.53 10.67
C ASP A 65 13.05 -18.15 10.65
N VAL A 66 12.19 -18.88 11.37
CA VAL A 66 10.75 -18.59 11.45
C VAL A 66 10.41 -18.19 12.88
N ARG A 67 10.11 -16.91 13.07
CA ARG A 67 9.75 -16.33 14.37
C ARG A 67 8.28 -15.95 14.40
N ILE A 68 7.55 -16.48 15.36
CA ILE A 68 6.10 -16.32 15.51
C ILE A 68 5.83 -15.57 16.80
N PHE A 69 5.03 -14.52 16.70
CA PHE A 69 4.57 -13.68 17.82
C PHE A 69 3.05 -13.63 17.79
N GLN A 70 2.42 -13.77 18.93
CA GLN A 70 0.96 -13.69 19.06
C GLN A 70 0.56 -12.56 19.99
N ASN A 71 -0.39 -11.73 19.57
CA ASN A 71 -1.02 -10.75 20.42
C ASN A 71 -2.00 -11.42 21.39
N THR A 72 -2.08 -10.91 22.61
CA THR A 72 -3.06 -11.37 23.61
C THR A 72 -4.50 -10.94 23.28
N ALA A 73 -4.65 -9.87 22.48
CA ALA A 73 -5.91 -9.38 21.97
C ALA A 73 -5.67 -8.68 20.62
N GLN A 74 -6.70 -8.60 19.81
CA GLN A 74 -6.64 -7.99 18.49
C GLN A 74 -6.20 -6.52 18.56
N GLN A 75 -5.12 -6.18 17.83
CA GLN A 75 -4.53 -4.85 17.78
C GLN A 75 -4.88 -4.10 16.49
N GLY A 76 -5.29 -4.83 15.45
CA GLY A 76 -5.63 -4.32 14.13
C GLY A 76 -4.44 -4.25 13.17
N ILE A 77 -4.76 -4.11 11.91
CA ILE A 77 -3.85 -4.30 10.76
C ILE A 77 -2.58 -3.45 10.89
N ASN A 78 -2.70 -2.15 11.14
CA ASN A 78 -1.54 -1.25 11.17
C ASN A 78 -0.53 -1.64 12.26
N ARG A 79 -1.01 -1.81 13.50
CA ARG A 79 -0.14 -2.16 14.64
C ARG A 79 0.51 -3.51 14.42
N ASN A 80 -0.24 -4.45 13.85
CA ASN A 80 0.25 -5.80 13.60
C ASN A 80 1.39 -5.80 12.58
N PHE A 81 1.21 -5.15 11.42
CA PHE A 81 2.27 -5.07 10.40
C PHE A 81 3.49 -4.28 10.89
N PHE A 82 3.31 -3.12 11.50
CA PHE A 82 4.46 -2.36 12.01
C PHE A 82 5.20 -3.11 13.13
N SER A 83 4.49 -3.81 14.03
CA SER A 83 5.12 -4.67 15.05
C SER A 83 6.00 -5.73 14.40
N ALA A 84 5.50 -6.43 13.39
CA ALA A 84 6.26 -7.44 12.66
C ALA A 84 7.47 -6.85 11.92
N MET A 85 7.30 -5.70 11.25
CA MET A 85 8.38 -4.99 10.56
C MET A 85 9.50 -4.58 11.52
N HIS A 86 9.17 -4.02 12.68
CA HIS A 86 10.17 -3.64 13.68
C HIS A 86 10.87 -4.84 14.32
N ARG A 87 10.22 -5.99 14.40
CA ARG A 87 10.81 -7.26 14.92
C ARG A 87 11.74 -7.93 13.91
N SER A 88 11.57 -7.68 12.62
CA SER A 88 12.39 -8.29 11.59
C SER A 88 13.83 -7.75 11.64
N VAL A 89 14.85 -8.48 11.17
CA VAL A 89 16.27 -8.09 11.26
C VAL A 89 16.94 -7.91 9.89
N GLY A 90 16.34 -8.41 8.81
CA GLY A 90 16.87 -8.25 7.45
C GLY A 90 16.86 -6.79 7.00
N GLU A 91 17.76 -6.42 6.13
CA GLU A 91 17.84 -5.09 5.52
C GLU A 91 16.62 -4.79 4.63
N LEU A 92 16.10 -5.81 3.97
CA LEU A 92 14.94 -5.76 3.08
C LEU A 92 13.76 -6.48 3.74
N ILE A 93 12.59 -5.87 3.70
CA ILE A 93 11.35 -6.39 4.27
C ILE A 93 10.35 -6.62 3.14
N ALA A 94 10.02 -7.88 2.87
CA ALA A 94 8.95 -8.27 1.94
C ALA A 94 7.65 -8.46 2.72
N VAL A 95 6.61 -7.70 2.36
CA VAL A 95 5.32 -7.74 3.05
C VAL A 95 4.44 -8.84 2.48
N CYS A 96 3.79 -9.59 3.37
CA CYS A 96 3.01 -10.77 3.03
C CYS A 96 1.64 -10.75 3.72
N ASP A 97 0.57 -10.88 2.94
CA ASP A 97 -0.76 -11.21 3.48
C ASP A 97 -0.85 -12.74 3.72
N GLN A 98 -1.83 -13.20 4.49
CA GLN A 98 -1.92 -14.61 4.91
C GLN A 98 -2.58 -15.54 3.88
N ASP A 99 -3.10 -15.01 2.76
CA ASP A 99 -4.10 -15.67 1.93
C ASP A 99 -3.88 -15.54 0.41
N ASP A 100 -2.74 -15.01 0.01
CA ASP A 100 -2.32 -14.89 -1.39
C ASP A 100 -1.46 -16.07 -1.85
N ILE A 101 -0.95 -16.03 -3.08
CA ILE A 101 0.07 -16.96 -3.59
C ILE A 101 1.17 -16.15 -4.25
N TRP A 102 2.41 -16.32 -3.78
CA TRP A 102 3.57 -15.70 -4.40
C TRP A 102 4.10 -16.54 -5.56
N LEU A 103 4.42 -15.89 -6.69
CA LEU A 103 5.10 -16.59 -7.77
C LEU A 103 6.57 -16.86 -7.41
N PRO A 104 7.18 -17.94 -7.93
CA PRO A 104 8.48 -18.45 -7.47
C PRO A 104 9.63 -17.43 -7.50
N THR A 105 9.60 -16.45 -8.40
CA THR A 105 10.69 -15.49 -8.58
C THR A 105 10.48 -14.15 -7.84
N LYS A 106 9.41 -14.04 -7.02
CA LYS A 106 9.06 -12.76 -6.40
C LYS A 106 10.18 -12.16 -5.55
N LEU A 107 10.73 -12.94 -4.62
CA LEU A 107 11.80 -12.43 -3.74
C LEU A 107 13.08 -12.13 -4.52
N GLU A 108 13.44 -12.95 -5.49
CA GLU A 108 14.62 -12.73 -6.34
C GLU A 108 14.51 -11.42 -7.15
N GLU A 109 13.38 -11.23 -7.83
CA GLU A 109 13.15 -10.05 -8.68
C GLU A 109 13.02 -8.76 -7.86
N GLN A 110 12.33 -8.82 -6.72
CA GLN A 110 12.20 -7.67 -5.84
C GLN A 110 13.55 -7.30 -5.20
N ALA A 111 14.32 -8.27 -4.70
CA ALA A 111 15.63 -7.99 -4.14
C ALA A 111 16.59 -7.40 -5.18
N ALA A 112 16.55 -7.89 -6.42
CA ALA A 112 17.35 -7.35 -7.52
C ALA A 112 16.98 -5.89 -7.88
N ALA A 113 15.73 -5.50 -7.69
CA ALA A 113 15.26 -4.14 -7.94
C ALA A 113 15.59 -3.14 -6.80
N MET A 114 16.02 -3.65 -5.64
CA MET A 114 16.40 -2.84 -4.47
C MET A 114 17.86 -2.37 -4.56
N ALA A 115 18.19 -1.71 -5.67
CA ALA A 115 19.51 -1.09 -5.86
C ALA A 115 19.79 0.00 -4.82
N ASP A 116 21.03 0.50 -4.80
CA ASP A 116 21.43 1.58 -3.88
C ASP A 116 20.52 2.81 -4.06
N GLY A 117 20.07 3.37 -2.94
CA GLY A 117 19.17 4.51 -2.90
C GLY A 117 17.67 4.17 -3.12
N VAL A 118 17.31 2.95 -3.50
CA VAL A 118 15.89 2.53 -3.59
C VAL A 118 15.39 2.14 -2.21
N MET A 119 14.37 2.84 -1.71
CA MET A 119 13.74 2.56 -0.41
C MET A 119 12.58 1.57 -0.51
N MET A 120 11.96 1.45 -1.67
CA MET A 120 10.86 0.50 -1.89
C MET A 120 10.80 0.07 -3.35
N CYS A 121 10.57 -1.22 -3.59
CA CYS A 121 10.07 -1.70 -4.86
C CYS A 121 8.66 -2.31 -4.69
N VAL A 122 7.86 -2.20 -5.74
CA VAL A 122 6.50 -2.73 -5.80
C VAL A 122 6.38 -3.60 -7.04
N CYS A 123 5.82 -4.78 -6.92
CA CYS A 123 5.43 -5.59 -8.06
C CYS A 123 3.94 -5.44 -8.35
N ARG A 124 3.43 -6.18 -9.34
CA ARG A 124 1.99 -6.25 -9.61
C ARG A 124 1.40 -7.54 -9.08
N SER A 125 0.10 -7.51 -8.78
CA SER A 125 -0.68 -8.70 -8.46
C SER A 125 -1.84 -8.89 -9.43
N GLU A 126 -2.24 -10.14 -9.62
CA GLU A 126 -3.42 -10.53 -10.38
C GLU A 126 -4.47 -11.10 -9.42
N PRO A 127 -5.70 -10.56 -9.41
CA PRO A 127 -6.77 -11.11 -8.58
C PRO A 127 -7.27 -12.43 -9.16
N PHE A 128 -7.54 -13.41 -8.29
CA PHE A 128 -8.17 -14.67 -8.64
C PHE A 128 -9.18 -15.11 -7.57
N SER A 129 -10.05 -16.04 -7.93
CA SER A 129 -11.02 -16.66 -7.03
C SER A 129 -10.91 -18.19 -7.12
N ASP A 130 -11.05 -18.88 -5.99
CA ASP A 130 -11.06 -20.35 -5.93
C ASP A 130 -12.25 -20.96 -6.67
N SER A 131 -13.34 -20.19 -6.85
CA SER A 131 -14.49 -20.61 -7.67
C SER A 131 -14.20 -20.66 -9.17
N GLY A 132 -13.01 -20.20 -9.62
CA GLY A 132 -12.66 -20.07 -11.03
C GLY A 132 -13.39 -18.92 -11.74
N ALA A 133 -14.16 -18.08 -11.01
CA ALA A 133 -14.82 -16.92 -11.58
C ALA A 133 -13.78 -15.90 -12.08
N GLU A 134 -13.96 -15.44 -13.33
CA GLU A 134 -13.10 -14.39 -13.89
C GLU A 134 -13.28 -13.08 -13.14
N ILE A 135 -12.21 -12.54 -12.60
CA ILE A 135 -12.18 -11.25 -11.94
C ILE A 135 -11.55 -10.22 -12.90
N ARG A 136 -12.35 -9.24 -13.31
CA ARG A 136 -11.84 -8.14 -14.14
C ARG A 136 -10.95 -7.23 -13.32
N PHE A 137 -9.76 -6.94 -13.83
CA PHE A 137 -8.84 -5.98 -13.22
C PHE A 137 -8.15 -5.13 -14.29
N ASP A 138 -7.61 -3.99 -13.87
CA ASP A 138 -6.92 -3.08 -14.77
C ASP A 138 -5.51 -3.59 -15.07
N ARG A 139 -5.25 -3.95 -16.31
CA ARG A 139 -3.95 -4.47 -16.77
C ARG A 139 -2.97 -3.37 -17.16
N ARG A 140 -3.42 -2.11 -17.22
CA ARG A 140 -2.53 -0.99 -17.57
C ARG A 140 -1.48 -0.80 -16.48
N THR A 141 -0.25 -0.47 -16.88
CA THR A 141 0.83 -0.17 -15.94
C THR A 141 0.56 1.17 -15.25
N PRO A 142 0.37 1.19 -13.93
CA PRO A 142 0.17 2.43 -13.20
C PRO A 142 1.48 3.21 -13.09
N ASN A 143 1.41 4.53 -13.01
CA ASN A 143 2.52 5.32 -12.51
C ASN A 143 2.79 5.00 -11.04
N CYS A 144 4.06 5.02 -10.62
CA CYS A 144 4.48 4.77 -9.25
C CYS A 144 5.29 5.97 -8.76
N ASN A 145 4.62 6.97 -8.21
CA ASN A 145 5.22 8.22 -7.74
C ASN A 145 4.31 8.90 -6.69
N LEU A 146 4.84 9.91 -6.01
CA LEU A 146 4.12 10.63 -4.95
C LEU A 146 2.78 11.21 -5.42
N ILE A 147 2.72 11.72 -6.66
CA ILE A 147 1.52 12.37 -7.20
C ILE A 147 0.35 11.40 -7.27
N ARG A 148 0.60 10.19 -7.77
CA ARG A 148 -0.41 9.13 -7.82
C ARG A 148 -0.80 8.64 -6.42
N LEU A 149 0.18 8.49 -5.52
CA LEU A 149 -0.04 7.90 -4.19
C LEU A 149 -0.85 8.78 -3.24
N PHE A 150 -1.14 10.02 -3.59
CA PHE A 150 -2.16 10.80 -2.88
C PHE A 150 -3.57 10.21 -3.03
N TYR A 151 -3.83 9.47 -4.10
CA TYR A 151 -5.18 8.99 -4.45
C TYR A 151 -5.28 7.50 -4.71
N ALA A 152 -4.17 6.81 -4.76
CA ALA A 152 -4.10 5.37 -4.95
C ALA A 152 -3.13 4.75 -3.94
N SER A 153 -3.29 3.48 -3.63
CA SER A 153 -2.34 2.73 -2.83
C SER A 153 -1.55 1.76 -3.71
N MET A 154 -0.42 1.31 -3.19
CA MET A 154 0.29 0.11 -3.65
C MET A 154 0.07 -0.95 -2.59
N MET A 155 -0.59 -2.05 -2.96
CA MET A 155 -1.01 -3.10 -2.03
C MET A 155 0.18 -3.66 -1.25
N GLY A 156 -0.01 -3.92 0.04
CA GLY A 156 1.04 -4.36 0.95
C GLY A 156 1.78 -5.61 0.45
N HIS A 157 1.05 -6.64 0.03
CA HIS A 157 1.62 -7.88 -0.49
C HIS A 157 2.48 -7.72 -1.76
N CYS A 158 2.41 -6.55 -2.41
CA CYS A 158 3.27 -6.21 -3.54
C CYS A 158 4.57 -5.50 -3.13
N GLN A 159 4.70 -5.07 -1.87
CA GLN A 159 5.81 -4.23 -1.42
C GLN A 159 6.99 -5.06 -0.93
N MET A 160 8.20 -4.60 -1.28
CA MET A 160 9.43 -4.87 -0.56
C MET A 160 10.09 -3.54 -0.25
N LEU A 161 10.41 -3.29 1.00
CA LEU A 161 10.97 -2.03 1.48
C LEU A 161 12.31 -2.23 2.18
N ARG A 162 13.17 -1.22 2.13
CA ARG A 162 14.38 -1.15 2.94
C ARG A 162 13.98 -0.82 4.38
N ARG A 163 14.49 -1.55 5.36
CA ARG A 163 14.20 -1.35 6.79
C ARG A 163 14.31 0.11 7.21
N GLN A 164 15.34 0.79 6.72
CA GLN A 164 15.62 2.20 7.00
C GLN A 164 14.44 3.14 6.68
N LEU A 165 13.50 2.73 5.80
CA LEU A 165 12.29 3.50 5.54
C LEU A 165 11.41 3.65 6.80
N LEU A 166 11.48 2.71 7.74
CA LEU A 166 10.72 2.76 8.99
C LEU A 166 11.14 3.94 9.89
N ASP A 167 12.37 4.42 9.77
CA ASP A 167 12.90 5.52 10.59
C ASP A 167 12.20 6.86 10.31
N VAL A 168 11.59 7.01 9.14
CA VAL A 168 10.82 8.21 8.78
C VAL A 168 9.31 8.05 8.94
N ILE A 169 8.83 6.86 9.27
CA ILE A 169 7.40 6.62 9.53
C ILE A 169 7.10 6.91 11.00
N PRO A 170 6.11 7.78 11.30
CA PRO A 170 5.76 8.08 12.69
C PRO A 170 5.18 6.85 13.39
N THR A 171 5.37 6.78 14.68
CA THR A 171 4.60 5.88 15.54
C THR A 171 3.15 6.39 15.69
N GLU A 172 2.27 5.53 16.17
CA GLU A 172 0.87 5.91 16.41
C GLU A 172 0.75 7.02 17.48
N GLN A 173 1.65 7.05 18.47
CA GLN A 173 1.68 8.10 19.49
C GLN A 173 2.11 9.46 18.92
N GLU A 174 3.03 9.46 17.95
CA GLU A 174 3.54 10.69 17.33
C GLU A 174 2.54 11.31 16.35
N LEU A 175 1.80 10.48 15.59
CA LEU A 175 0.84 10.96 14.60
C LEU A 175 -0.42 10.07 14.54
N PRO A 176 -1.30 10.09 15.58
CA PRO A 176 -2.43 9.16 15.69
C PRO A 176 -3.45 9.26 14.55
N GLU A 177 -3.65 10.45 13.98
CA GLU A 177 -4.65 10.65 12.93
C GLU A 177 -4.32 9.90 11.64
N ILE A 178 -3.03 9.73 11.28
CA ILE A 178 -2.69 8.95 10.09
C ILE A 178 -2.99 7.45 10.31
N TYR A 179 -2.77 6.92 11.49
CA TYR A 179 -3.09 5.53 11.83
C TYR A 179 -4.59 5.24 11.80
N ARG A 180 -5.42 6.19 12.22
CA ARG A 180 -6.88 6.07 12.16
C ARG A 180 -7.44 6.12 10.75
N ARG A 181 -6.76 6.82 9.83
CA ARG A 181 -7.31 7.17 8.51
C ARG A 181 -6.64 6.48 7.35
N THR A 182 -5.52 5.82 7.58
CA THR A 182 -4.67 5.28 6.51
C THR A 182 -4.15 3.90 6.90
N CYS A 183 -4.00 3.01 5.94
CA CYS A 183 -3.42 1.70 6.15
C CYS A 183 -1.88 1.77 6.06
N TYR A 184 -1.19 0.82 6.68
CA TYR A 184 0.27 0.74 6.72
C TYR A 184 0.89 0.76 5.31
N ASP A 185 0.28 0.08 4.35
CA ASP A 185 0.76 -0.02 2.97
C ASP A 185 0.73 1.32 2.22
N VAL A 186 -0.25 2.16 2.53
CA VAL A 186 -0.31 3.54 2.02
C VAL A 186 0.76 4.41 2.70
N MET A 187 0.98 4.23 4.00
CA MET A 187 2.01 4.99 4.73
C MET A 187 3.41 4.66 4.18
N THR A 188 3.75 3.39 4.07
CA THR A 188 5.07 2.95 3.55
C THR A 188 5.31 3.40 2.12
N ALA A 189 4.32 3.21 1.22
CA ALA A 189 4.45 3.63 -0.17
C ALA A 189 4.51 5.16 -0.33
N THR A 190 3.73 5.91 0.45
CA THR A 190 3.76 7.37 0.42
C THR A 190 5.10 7.91 0.94
N ALA A 191 5.65 7.31 2.01
CA ALA A 191 6.97 7.68 2.53
C ALA A 191 8.06 7.47 1.49
N ALA A 192 8.15 6.28 0.88
CA ALA A 192 9.14 5.99 -0.16
C ALA A 192 9.00 6.92 -1.38
N ALA A 193 7.77 7.21 -1.80
CA ALA A 193 7.52 8.12 -2.91
C ALA A 193 7.80 9.59 -2.58
N ALA A 194 7.64 10.00 -1.32
CA ALA A 194 8.02 11.33 -0.86
C ALA A 194 9.53 11.55 -0.91
N LEU A 195 10.31 10.48 -0.78
CA LEU A 195 11.77 10.45 -0.92
C LEU A 195 12.23 10.25 -2.37
N ASP A 196 11.30 10.24 -3.33
CA ASP A 196 11.54 9.89 -4.75
C ASP A 196 12.31 8.57 -4.92
N SER A 197 12.01 7.59 -4.08
CA SER A 197 12.78 6.37 -3.92
C SER A 197 11.91 5.11 -3.94
N ILE A 198 10.91 5.10 -4.82
CA ILE A 198 10.01 3.97 -5.09
C ILE A 198 10.10 3.54 -6.55
N VAL A 199 10.24 2.25 -6.81
CA VAL A 199 10.29 1.67 -8.15
C VAL A 199 9.18 0.65 -8.37
N LEU A 200 8.67 0.57 -9.59
CA LEU A 200 7.68 -0.42 -10.00
C LEU A 200 8.32 -1.48 -10.89
N ILE A 201 8.22 -2.74 -10.47
CA ILE A 201 8.48 -3.91 -11.31
C ILE A 201 7.19 -4.23 -12.07
N ASP A 202 7.13 -3.96 -13.37
CA ASP A 202 5.93 -4.20 -14.19
C ASP A 202 5.77 -5.70 -14.51
N ARG A 203 5.74 -6.53 -13.46
CA ARG A 203 5.53 -7.97 -13.55
C ARG A 203 4.51 -8.42 -12.50
N LEU A 204 3.67 -9.37 -12.89
CA LEU A 204 2.76 -10.05 -11.99
C LEU A 204 3.56 -11.08 -11.21
N LEU A 205 3.76 -10.83 -9.91
CA LEU A 205 4.55 -11.70 -9.01
C LEU A 205 3.72 -12.21 -7.82
N VAL A 206 2.46 -11.78 -7.72
CA VAL A 206 1.51 -12.24 -6.70
C VAL A 206 0.17 -12.55 -7.35
N LYS A 207 -0.42 -13.68 -7.00
CA LYS A 207 -1.84 -13.96 -7.21
C LYS A 207 -2.59 -13.55 -5.96
N GLN A 208 -3.41 -12.50 -6.07
CA GLN A 208 -4.21 -11.98 -4.98
C GLN A 208 -5.54 -12.71 -4.90
N ARG A 209 -5.78 -13.39 -3.79
CA ARG A 209 -7.04 -14.11 -3.58
C ARG A 209 -8.19 -13.15 -3.24
N ARG A 210 -9.35 -13.41 -3.83
CA ARG A 210 -10.58 -12.65 -3.59
C ARG A 210 -11.69 -13.57 -3.09
N TYR A 211 -12.13 -13.36 -1.86
CA TYR A 211 -13.22 -14.11 -1.21
C TYR A 211 -14.00 -13.18 -0.26
N GLU A 212 -15.24 -13.56 0.08
CA GLU A 212 -16.17 -12.67 0.81
C GLU A 212 -15.71 -12.25 2.22
N GLN A 213 -14.90 -13.07 2.89
CA GLN A 213 -14.40 -12.79 4.24
C GLN A 213 -13.07 -12.04 4.27
N ALA A 214 -12.50 -11.68 3.11
CA ALA A 214 -11.27 -10.90 3.06
C ALA A 214 -11.48 -9.50 3.66
N ALA A 215 -10.52 -9.00 4.43
CA ALA A 215 -10.61 -7.69 5.12
C ALA A 215 -10.88 -6.52 4.16
N THR A 216 -10.44 -6.64 2.91
CA THR A 216 -10.61 -5.63 1.86
C THR A 216 -11.74 -5.97 0.87
N TYR A 217 -12.49 -7.07 1.14
CA TYR A 217 -13.58 -7.46 0.24
C TYR A 217 -14.72 -6.45 0.33
N VAL A 218 -14.96 -5.77 -0.77
CA VAL A 218 -16.19 -4.99 -0.96
C VAL A 218 -17.12 -5.85 -1.76
N ARG A 219 -18.24 -6.29 -1.15
CA ARG A 219 -19.29 -7.05 -1.85
C ARG A 219 -19.78 -6.23 -3.03
N VAL A 220 -19.38 -6.68 -4.22
CA VAL A 220 -19.72 -6.04 -5.46
C VAL A 220 -21.08 -6.60 -5.88
N ASP A 221 -22.14 -5.89 -5.53
CA ASP A 221 -23.47 -6.18 -6.04
C ASP A 221 -23.46 -5.95 -7.56
N HIS A 222 -23.45 -7.02 -8.35
CA HIS A 222 -23.26 -6.98 -9.81
C HIS A 222 -24.25 -6.04 -10.55
N HIS A 223 -25.42 -5.77 -9.99
CA HIS A 223 -26.35 -4.78 -10.51
C HIS A 223 -25.98 -3.33 -10.19
N ARG A 224 -25.33 -3.07 -9.03
CA ARG A 224 -24.86 -1.72 -8.64
C ARG A 224 -23.50 -1.38 -9.25
N VAL A 225 -22.65 -2.35 -9.50
CA VAL A 225 -21.30 -2.16 -10.08
C VAL A 225 -21.36 -1.59 -11.48
N ARG A 226 -22.27 -2.04 -12.34
CA ARG A 226 -22.43 -1.46 -13.69
C ARG A 226 -22.76 0.04 -13.68
N ARG A 227 -23.46 0.54 -12.64
CA ARG A 227 -23.73 1.98 -12.48
C ARG A 227 -22.62 2.69 -11.74
N ALA A 228 -21.97 2.06 -10.75
CA ALA A 228 -20.92 2.64 -9.95
C ALA A 228 -19.61 2.81 -10.72
N ASP A 229 -19.29 1.91 -11.66
CA ASP A 229 -18.11 2.01 -12.53
C ASP A 229 -18.33 2.92 -13.74
N ASN A 230 -19.53 3.45 -13.92
CA ASN A 230 -19.78 4.43 -14.96
C ASN A 230 -19.20 5.79 -14.53
N ALA A 231 -18.17 6.27 -15.24
CA ALA A 231 -17.54 7.55 -14.95
C ALA A 231 -18.53 8.72 -14.88
N LEU A 232 -19.56 8.71 -15.73
CA LEU A 232 -20.61 9.74 -15.73
C LEU A 232 -21.42 9.71 -14.42
N TYR A 233 -21.72 8.52 -13.90
CA TYR A 233 -22.39 8.39 -12.60
C TYR A 233 -21.50 8.89 -11.44
N MET A 234 -20.22 8.56 -11.46
CA MET A 234 -19.27 9.02 -10.42
C MET A 234 -19.13 10.55 -10.43
N ILE A 235 -19.06 11.16 -11.61
CA ILE A 235 -19.01 12.62 -11.77
C ILE A 235 -20.31 13.24 -11.26
N TRP A 236 -21.45 12.76 -11.72
CA TRP A 236 -22.77 13.25 -11.27
C TRP A 236 -22.92 13.13 -9.76
N TYR A 237 -22.58 11.98 -9.20
CA TYR A 237 -22.58 11.77 -7.75
C TYR A 237 -21.69 12.79 -7.04
N GLY A 238 -20.49 13.00 -7.57
CA GLY A 238 -19.52 13.94 -7.01
C GLY A 238 -20.03 15.36 -6.96
N VAL A 239 -20.66 15.83 -8.03
CA VAL A 239 -21.28 17.16 -8.09
C VAL A 239 -22.42 17.28 -7.07
N CYS A 240 -23.34 16.32 -7.05
CA CYS A 240 -24.52 16.36 -6.18
C CYS A 240 -24.16 16.21 -4.69
N ASN A 241 -23.12 15.47 -4.34
CA ASN A 241 -22.76 15.15 -2.96
C ASN A 241 -21.51 15.88 -2.45
N TYR A 242 -20.97 16.83 -3.21
CA TYR A 242 -19.75 17.55 -2.85
C TYR A 242 -19.81 18.10 -1.42
N ARG A 243 -20.88 18.85 -1.09
CA ARG A 243 -21.04 19.48 0.23
C ARG A 243 -21.14 18.47 1.37
N ARG A 244 -21.63 17.26 1.11
CA ARG A 244 -21.79 16.19 2.10
C ARG A 244 -20.49 15.45 2.36
N VAL A 245 -19.75 15.10 1.31
CA VAL A 245 -18.56 14.22 1.40
C VAL A 245 -17.27 15.02 1.66
N LYS A 246 -17.13 16.18 1.06
CA LYS A 246 -15.89 16.99 1.12
C LYS A 246 -15.40 17.29 2.55
N PRO A 247 -16.23 17.55 3.56
CA PRO A 247 -15.76 17.74 4.94
C PRO A 247 -14.97 16.57 5.50
N TRP A 248 -15.41 15.34 5.18
CA TRP A 248 -14.76 14.12 5.62
C TRP A 248 -13.43 13.88 4.90
N MET A 249 -13.41 14.17 3.60
CA MET A 249 -12.17 14.17 2.80
C MET A 249 -11.14 15.16 3.35
N ASN A 250 -11.57 16.34 3.77
CA ASN A 250 -10.66 17.35 4.30
C ASN A 250 -9.85 16.83 5.48
N ALA A 251 -10.50 16.15 6.44
CA ALA A 251 -9.81 15.54 7.58
C ALA A 251 -8.85 14.43 7.16
N HIS A 252 -9.23 13.62 6.16
CA HIS A 252 -8.38 12.57 5.62
C HIS A 252 -7.13 13.15 4.93
N PHE A 253 -7.29 14.20 4.12
CA PHE A 253 -6.16 14.84 3.44
C PHE A 253 -5.31 15.69 4.39
N ALA A 254 -5.88 16.23 5.48
CA ALA A 254 -5.10 16.90 6.51
C ALA A 254 -4.12 15.91 7.18
N ALA A 255 -4.60 14.74 7.58
CA ALA A 255 -3.73 13.70 8.14
C ALA A 255 -2.60 13.27 7.17
N ARG A 256 -2.91 13.17 5.86
CA ARG A 256 -1.88 12.87 4.83
C ARG A 256 -0.87 14.00 4.65
N ARG A 257 -1.30 15.26 4.73
CA ARG A 257 -0.40 16.41 4.71
C ARG A 257 0.55 16.37 5.90
N ASP A 258 0.02 16.20 7.10
CA ASP A 258 0.80 16.17 8.33
C ASP A 258 1.82 15.00 8.32
N PHE A 259 1.41 13.85 7.76
CA PHE A 259 2.29 12.71 7.54
C PHE A 259 3.41 13.04 6.54
N LEU A 260 3.10 13.69 5.42
CA LEU A 260 4.09 14.04 4.42
C LEU A 260 5.12 15.05 4.97
N GLU A 261 4.65 16.05 5.74
CA GLU A 261 5.52 17.02 6.43
C GLU A 261 6.40 16.34 7.50
N TRP A 262 5.88 15.30 8.15
CA TRP A 262 6.65 14.49 9.08
C TRP A 262 7.77 13.74 8.37
N VAL A 263 7.47 13.00 7.32
CA VAL A 263 8.46 12.25 6.51
C VAL A 263 9.57 13.18 6.03
N TRP A 264 9.19 14.35 5.52
CA TRP A 264 10.15 15.37 5.10
C TRP A 264 11.10 15.80 6.22
N ARG A 265 10.56 16.18 7.37
CA ARG A 265 11.38 16.62 8.51
C ARG A 265 12.34 15.53 8.98
N LYS A 266 11.88 14.28 9.08
CA LYS A 266 12.70 13.15 9.52
C LYS A 266 13.79 12.84 8.50
N SER A 267 13.49 12.85 7.20
CA SER A 267 14.50 12.60 6.17
C SER A 267 15.58 13.68 6.11
N MET A 268 15.19 14.94 6.29
CA MET A 268 16.16 16.06 6.35
C MET A 268 17.05 15.98 7.59
N ALA A 269 16.51 15.62 8.75
CA ALA A 269 17.30 15.42 9.96
C ALA A 269 18.32 14.28 9.78
N ALA A 270 17.89 13.13 9.25
CA ALA A 270 18.78 12.01 8.96
C ALA A 270 19.89 12.38 7.96
N HIS A 271 19.58 13.18 6.93
CA HIS A 271 20.55 13.66 5.96
C HIS A 271 21.60 14.62 6.57
N CYS A 272 21.19 15.46 7.54
CA CYS A 272 22.11 16.35 8.26
C CYS A 272 23.06 15.57 9.17
N GLU A 273 22.58 14.49 9.82
CA GLU A 273 23.40 13.66 10.70
C GLU A 273 24.37 12.75 9.93
N ALA A 274 23.92 12.19 8.81
CA ALA A 274 24.72 11.31 7.95
C ALA A 274 24.40 11.57 6.46
N PRO A 275 25.14 12.46 5.78
CA PRO A 275 24.93 12.76 4.38
C PRO A 275 24.95 11.50 3.50
N GLY A 276 23.91 11.31 2.69
CA GLY A 276 23.75 10.14 1.83
C GLY A 276 23.09 8.93 2.50
N SER A 277 22.77 8.99 3.80
CA SER A 277 22.08 7.90 4.52
C SER A 277 20.62 7.69 4.04
N MET A 278 19.96 8.77 3.60
CA MET A 278 18.61 8.73 3.02
C MET A 278 18.54 9.57 1.74
N PRO A 279 17.71 9.15 0.76
CA PRO A 279 17.38 9.98 -0.38
C PRO A 279 16.67 11.26 0.05
N THR A 280 16.94 12.35 -0.65
CA THR A 280 16.21 13.62 -0.46
C THR A 280 15.16 13.77 -1.54
N ALA A 281 13.96 14.19 -1.15
CA ALA A 281 12.86 14.40 -2.10
C ALA A 281 13.17 15.51 -3.12
N ASP A 282 12.65 15.36 -4.35
CA ASP A 282 12.57 16.50 -5.28
C ASP A 282 11.71 17.60 -4.65
N ASN A 283 12.35 18.70 -4.28
CA ASN A 283 11.72 19.83 -3.61
C ASN A 283 10.50 20.37 -4.37
N ARG A 284 10.44 20.25 -5.70
CA ARG A 284 9.34 20.76 -6.52
C ARG A 284 8.12 19.86 -6.44
N ILE A 285 8.29 18.55 -6.63
CA ILE A 285 7.19 17.57 -6.56
C ILE A 285 6.60 17.56 -5.17
N PHE A 286 7.47 17.56 -4.15
CA PHE A 286 7.05 17.64 -2.76
C PHE A 286 6.25 18.92 -2.45
N ALA A 287 6.78 20.09 -2.82
CA ALA A 287 6.10 21.38 -2.59
C ALA A 287 4.75 21.48 -3.33
N ASP A 288 4.68 20.96 -4.55
CA ASP A 288 3.41 20.89 -5.29
C ASP A 288 2.42 19.93 -4.62
N GLY A 289 2.91 18.81 -4.07
CA GLY A 289 2.12 17.86 -3.29
C GLY A 289 1.53 18.49 -2.02
N ILE A 290 2.33 19.21 -1.25
CA ILE A 290 1.85 19.95 -0.07
C ILE A 290 0.79 20.98 -0.48
N ARG A 291 1.00 21.73 -1.57
CA ARG A 291 0.00 22.69 -2.08
C ARG A 291 -1.31 22.02 -2.48
N LEU A 292 -1.23 20.84 -3.13
CA LEU A 292 -2.40 20.04 -3.44
C LEU A 292 -3.17 19.67 -2.17
N LEU A 293 -2.47 19.10 -1.17
CA LEU A 293 -3.10 18.69 0.09
C LEU A 293 -3.72 19.87 0.84
N HIS A 294 -3.10 21.06 0.81
CA HIS A 294 -3.71 22.28 1.33
C HIS A 294 -5.02 22.62 0.61
N ASN A 295 -5.06 22.51 -0.73
CA ASN A 295 -6.30 22.76 -1.48
C ASN A 295 -7.35 21.69 -1.19
N GLU A 296 -6.95 20.41 -1.04
CA GLU A 296 -7.86 19.34 -0.67
C GLU A 296 -8.46 19.51 0.73
N CYS A 297 -7.77 20.20 1.64
CA CYS A 297 -8.27 20.54 2.97
C CYS A 297 -9.24 21.74 2.99
N ARG A 298 -9.41 22.43 1.87
CA ARG A 298 -10.25 23.65 1.77
C ARG A 298 -11.53 23.38 0.98
N ARG A 299 -12.46 24.32 1.09
CA ARG A 299 -13.71 24.36 0.31
C ARG A 299 -13.72 25.59 -0.57
N GLY A 300 -14.51 25.55 -1.64
CA GLY A 300 -14.74 26.67 -2.51
C GLY A 300 -14.03 26.58 -3.87
N LEU A 301 -14.38 27.54 -4.74
CA LEU A 301 -13.96 27.51 -6.14
C LEU A 301 -12.44 27.63 -6.29
N THR A 302 -11.79 28.48 -5.50
CA THR A 302 -10.33 28.67 -5.55
C THR A 302 -9.55 27.39 -5.22
N ALA A 303 -10.02 26.64 -4.21
CA ALA A 303 -9.43 25.35 -3.87
C ALA A 303 -9.64 24.32 -5.00
N LEU A 304 -10.85 24.26 -5.56
CA LEU A 304 -11.15 23.36 -6.69
C LEU A 304 -10.29 23.69 -7.91
N LEU A 305 -10.14 24.96 -8.27
CA LEU A 305 -9.28 25.39 -9.36
C LEU A 305 -7.80 25.05 -9.10
N GLY A 306 -7.35 25.15 -7.85
CA GLY A 306 -6.00 24.75 -7.46
C GLY A 306 -5.78 23.24 -7.63
N ILE A 307 -6.76 22.42 -7.26
CA ILE A 307 -6.75 20.95 -7.46
C ILE A 307 -6.74 20.63 -8.96
N GLU A 308 -7.63 21.24 -9.74
CA GLU A 308 -7.70 21.06 -11.19
C GLU A 308 -6.38 21.40 -11.90
N ARG A 309 -5.78 22.54 -11.55
CA ARG A 309 -4.47 22.94 -12.10
C ARG A 309 -3.40 21.90 -11.82
N TYR A 310 -3.41 21.33 -10.62
CA TYR A 310 -2.46 20.27 -10.26
C TYR A 310 -2.66 19.03 -11.12
N TYR A 311 -3.90 18.54 -11.25
CA TYR A 311 -4.20 17.37 -12.07
C TYR A 311 -3.85 17.57 -13.54
N ILE A 312 -4.15 18.72 -14.10
CA ILE A 312 -3.80 19.05 -15.50
C ILE A 312 -2.29 19.09 -15.68
N LYS A 313 -1.55 19.72 -14.74
CA LYS A 313 -0.10 19.79 -14.78
C LYS A 313 0.55 18.40 -14.79
N TYR A 314 0.04 17.50 -13.96
CA TYR A 314 0.61 16.17 -13.74
C TYR A 314 -0.15 15.04 -14.45
N ARG A 315 -1.01 15.33 -15.43
CA ARG A 315 -1.90 14.33 -16.07
C ARG A 315 -1.19 13.10 -16.61
N HIS A 316 0.04 13.21 -17.08
CA HIS A 316 0.82 12.09 -17.62
C HIS A 316 1.51 11.25 -16.55
N THR A 317 1.68 11.79 -15.33
CA THR A 317 2.34 11.10 -14.21
C THR A 317 1.35 10.64 -13.14
N LEU A 318 0.09 11.09 -13.21
CA LEU A 318 -0.93 10.83 -12.20
C LEU A 318 -1.53 9.42 -12.30
N PHE A 319 -1.80 8.92 -13.51
CA PHE A 319 -2.57 7.68 -13.69
C PHE A 319 -1.73 6.52 -14.22
N TYR A 320 -1.46 6.49 -15.52
CA TYR A 320 -0.83 5.37 -16.21
C TYR A 320 0.35 5.83 -17.06
N THR A 321 1.36 4.96 -17.22
CA THR A 321 2.64 5.28 -17.88
C THR A 321 2.51 5.57 -19.39
N ARG A 322 1.46 5.08 -20.05
CA ARG A 322 1.27 5.18 -21.50
C ARG A 322 -0.14 5.62 -21.86
N GLU A 323 -0.55 6.76 -21.39
CA GLU A 323 -1.87 7.30 -21.70
C GLU A 323 -1.78 8.41 -22.75
N LYS A 324 -2.69 8.39 -23.75
CA LYS A 324 -2.77 9.44 -24.78
C LYS A 324 -3.20 10.77 -24.14
N ASP A 325 -2.60 11.89 -24.58
CA ASP A 325 -2.83 13.21 -23.98
C ASP A 325 -4.31 13.63 -23.86
N PRO A 326 -5.17 13.49 -24.89
CA PRO A 326 -6.58 13.83 -24.76
C PRO A 326 -7.31 13.02 -23.67
N VAL A 327 -6.95 11.74 -23.49
CA VAL A 327 -7.55 10.86 -22.48
C VAL A 327 -7.04 11.26 -21.09
N ALA A 328 -5.74 11.51 -20.96
CA ALA A 328 -5.13 11.96 -19.71
C ALA A 328 -5.70 13.31 -19.26
N LEU A 329 -5.89 14.25 -20.20
CA LEU A 329 -6.49 15.56 -19.91
C LEU A 329 -7.95 15.43 -19.46
N LEU A 330 -8.78 14.69 -20.20
CA LEU A 330 -10.19 14.46 -19.82
C LEU A 330 -10.28 13.81 -18.44
N ARG A 331 -9.44 12.81 -18.17
CA ARG A 331 -9.39 12.13 -16.88
C ARG A 331 -8.99 13.10 -15.76
N ALA A 332 -7.97 13.94 -15.99
CA ALA A 332 -7.54 14.96 -15.03
C ALA A 332 -8.69 15.92 -14.65
N MET A 333 -9.43 16.41 -15.63
CA MET A 333 -10.54 17.34 -15.43
C MET A 333 -11.71 16.75 -14.64
N VAL A 334 -12.00 15.45 -14.79
CA VAL A 334 -13.14 14.82 -14.09
C VAL A 334 -12.74 14.20 -12.75
N HIS A 335 -11.45 14.00 -12.52
CA HIS A 335 -10.93 13.28 -11.36
C HIS A 335 -11.35 13.87 -10.00
N PRO A 336 -11.33 15.19 -9.75
CA PRO A 336 -11.77 15.76 -8.48
C PRO A 336 -13.20 15.37 -8.09
N PHE A 337 -14.10 15.28 -9.07
CA PHE A 337 -15.49 14.87 -8.84
C PHE A 337 -15.60 13.36 -8.59
N MET A 338 -14.84 12.56 -9.32
CA MET A 338 -14.77 11.11 -9.11
C MET A 338 -14.22 10.77 -7.71
N GLN A 339 -13.28 11.57 -7.18
CA GLN A 339 -12.77 11.38 -5.82
C GLN A 339 -13.87 11.54 -4.76
N ILE A 340 -14.82 12.44 -4.92
CA ILE A 340 -15.97 12.55 -4.02
C ILE A 340 -16.74 11.23 -3.94
N TYR A 341 -16.92 10.55 -5.06
CA TYR A 341 -17.54 9.21 -5.08
C TYR A 341 -16.67 8.17 -4.39
N ASN A 342 -15.37 8.15 -4.67
CA ASN A 342 -14.44 7.20 -4.09
C ASN A 342 -14.39 7.32 -2.56
N TYR A 343 -14.45 8.52 -2.01
CA TYR A 343 -14.45 8.79 -0.57
C TYR A 343 -15.83 8.83 0.10
N ARG A 344 -16.94 8.46 -0.61
CA ARG A 344 -18.30 8.48 -0.06
C ARG A 344 -18.48 7.68 1.22
N TYR A 345 -17.69 6.61 1.38
CA TYR A 345 -17.74 5.76 2.56
C TYR A 345 -17.33 6.50 3.84
N LEU A 346 -16.50 7.53 3.75
CA LEU A 346 -16.12 8.36 4.90
C LEU A 346 -17.32 9.10 5.52
N ALA A 347 -18.33 9.40 4.71
CA ALA A 347 -19.57 10.07 5.14
C ALA A 347 -20.69 9.09 5.54
N GLN A 348 -20.45 7.77 5.46
CA GLN A 348 -21.45 6.72 5.73
C GLN A 348 -21.19 5.97 7.05
N ARG A 349 -20.04 6.23 7.70
CA ARG A 349 -19.60 5.56 8.93
C ARG A 349 -20.11 6.26 10.20
N GLN A 350 -21.31 6.84 10.14
CA GLN A 350 -22.03 7.36 11.33
C GLN A 350 -23.20 6.48 11.68
#